data_a2abc6d4d08121f7a11b52aad74e0fdb
#
_entry.id   a2abc6d4d08121f7a11b52aad74e0fdb
#
_cell.length_a   1.000
_cell.length_b   1.000
_cell.length_c   1.000
_cell.angle_alpha   90.00
_cell.angle_beta   90.00
_cell.angle_gamma   90.00
#
_symmetry.space_group_name_H-M   'P 1'
#
loop_
_entity.id
_entity.type
_entity.pdbx_description
1 polymer ?
#
loop_
_entity_poly.entity_id
_entity_poly.type
_entity_poly.pdbx_seq_one_letter_code
_entity_poly.pdbx_strand_id
1 'polypeptide(L)'
;MTEVIDLEAYGAEFRDDPYPVYARLRARGPVHRVRLPPPAYSEEVWLVVGYDEARSLLADPRLFKDYTRVDGFGFENHLMGRHMLVADPPDHTRLRRLVTREFTARRVEALVPRVRRITDDLLDAMVPLGRADLVEAFAFPLPMTVICELLGVPAIDRAAFRRMSHGIVAPAGRAEAERSVAELGSYLDELIADKRSGAAAEDLLTALIRTEAEDGDRLSGDELRAMAFLLLIAGHETTVHLIANAVVALLSHPGQLAALRADMSLLDAAVEEALRYDGPVEASTYRFATEDFEVGGVTVRAGDSVLVGLGAAGRDPGRFGGPDRFDIRRAGRGHLAFGHGIHHCLGAPLARVEARIALRGLLERCPRLALDGPPGPWTPGILVRGPRSVPLRW
;
A
#
# COMPACT_ATOMS: atom_id res chain seq x y z
N MET A 1 -4.30 -3.54 -34.80
CA MET A 1 -4.93 -3.70 -33.46
C MET A 1 -3.83 -4.18 -32.51
N THR A 2 -3.62 -3.52 -31.41
CA THR A 2 -2.65 -3.95 -30.39
C THR A 2 -3.16 -5.25 -29.76
N GLU A 3 -2.31 -6.27 -29.65
CA GLU A 3 -2.63 -7.53 -28.98
C GLU A 3 -3.03 -7.26 -27.52
N VAL A 4 -4.13 -7.86 -27.07
CA VAL A 4 -4.56 -7.83 -25.66
C VAL A 4 -4.07 -9.11 -24.99
N ILE A 5 -3.24 -8.96 -23.95
CA ILE A 5 -2.69 -10.08 -23.20
C ILE A 5 -3.58 -10.36 -22.01
N ASP A 6 -4.12 -11.55 -21.93
CA ASP A 6 -4.99 -11.98 -20.83
C ASP A 6 -4.15 -12.44 -19.63
N LEU A 7 -4.12 -11.65 -18.54
CA LEU A 7 -3.41 -12.01 -17.33
C LEU A 7 -4.12 -13.09 -16.52
N GLU A 8 -5.44 -13.22 -16.66
CA GLU A 8 -6.19 -14.31 -16.01
C GLU A 8 -5.78 -15.68 -16.54
N ALA A 9 -5.38 -15.75 -17.83
CA ALA A 9 -4.92 -17.00 -18.44
C ALA A 9 -3.65 -17.58 -17.79
N TYR A 10 -2.87 -16.78 -17.07
CA TYR A 10 -1.71 -17.27 -16.29
C TYR A 10 -2.13 -17.87 -14.94
N GLY A 11 -3.34 -17.65 -14.47
CA GLY A 11 -3.92 -18.29 -13.29
C GLY A 11 -3.08 -18.13 -12.01
N ALA A 12 -2.73 -19.29 -11.40
CA ALA A 12 -1.94 -19.31 -10.18
C ALA A 12 -0.51 -18.77 -10.36
N GLU A 13 0.10 -18.96 -11.55
CA GLU A 13 1.45 -18.45 -11.83
C GLU A 13 1.50 -16.93 -11.62
N PHE A 14 0.55 -16.19 -12.19
CA PHE A 14 0.52 -14.74 -12.04
C PHE A 14 0.17 -14.30 -10.62
N ARG A 15 -0.77 -14.98 -9.97
CA ARG A 15 -1.22 -14.63 -8.62
C ARG A 15 -0.15 -14.89 -7.57
N ASP A 16 0.51 -16.06 -7.64
CA ASP A 16 1.44 -16.48 -6.59
C ASP A 16 2.84 -15.87 -6.79
N ASP A 17 3.32 -15.74 -8.04
CA ASP A 17 4.57 -15.04 -8.40
C ASP A 17 4.45 -14.32 -9.74
N PRO A 18 4.04 -13.05 -9.80
CA PRO A 18 3.83 -12.30 -11.05
C PRO A 18 5.13 -11.93 -11.76
N TYR A 19 6.27 -11.97 -11.08
CA TYR A 19 7.53 -11.44 -11.60
C TYR A 19 8.04 -12.13 -12.86
N PRO A 20 7.95 -13.46 -13.02
CA PRO A 20 8.28 -14.13 -14.29
C PRO A 20 7.39 -13.67 -15.45
N VAL A 21 6.09 -13.41 -15.18
CA VAL A 21 5.17 -12.87 -16.20
C VAL A 21 5.58 -11.46 -16.58
N TYR A 22 5.87 -10.59 -15.61
CA TYR A 22 6.36 -9.23 -15.87
C TYR A 22 7.70 -9.23 -16.63
N ALA A 23 8.60 -10.18 -16.36
CA ALA A 23 9.84 -10.31 -17.10
C ALA A 23 9.59 -10.67 -18.58
N ARG A 24 8.65 -11.60 -18.85
CA ARG A 24 8.23 -11.95 -20.22
C ARG A 24 7.59 -10.77 -20.94
N LEU A 25 6.73 -10.02 -20.27
CA LEU A 25 6.11 -8.81 -20.83
C LEU A 25 7.19 -7.77 -21.16
N ARG A 26 8.08 -7.47 -20.22
CA ARG A 26 9.14 -6.48 -20.40
C ARG A 26 10.09 -6.84 -21.54
N ALA A 27 10.37 -8.12 -21.77
CA ALA A 27 11.17 -8.57 -22.93
C ALA A 27 10.51 -8.25 -24.27
N ARG A 28 9.18 -8.06 -24.32
CA ARG A 28 8.41 -7.67 -25.52
C ARG A 28 8.22 -6.15 -25.63
N GLY A 29 8.42 -5.43 -24.53
CA GLY A 29 8.27 -3.98 -24.45
C GLY A 29 7.89 -3.52 -23.05
N PRO A 30 8.00 -2.22 -22.74
CA PRO A 30 7.73 -1.70 -21.40
C PRO A 30 6.25 -1.44 -21.11
N VAL A 31 5.36 -1.44 -22.13
CA VAL A 31 3.94 -1.11 -21.99
C VAL A 31 3.10 -2.07 -22.83
N HIS A 32 2.07 -2.66 -22.20
CA HIS A 32 1.20 -3.65 -22.84
C HIS A 32 -0.27 -3.38 -22.56
N ARG A 33 -1.14 -3.66 -23.55
CA ARG A 33 -2.56 -3.74 -23.31
C ARG A 33 -2.89 -5.11 -22.72
N VAL A 34 -3.47 -5.14 -21.52
CA VAL A 34 -3.75 -6.37 -20.79
C VAL A 34 -5.20 -6.42 -20.35
N ARG A 35 -5.73 -7.65 -20.20
CA ARG A 35 -6.96 -7.91 -19.46
C ARG A 35 -6.57 -8.35 -18.05
N LEU A 36 -7.16 -7.68 -17.04
CA LEU A 36 -6.86 -7.95 -15.64
C LEU A 36 -7.67 -9.14 -15.10
N PRO A 37 -7.12 -9.91 -14.14
CA PRO A 37 -7.88 -10.90 -13.41
C PRO A 37 -8.91 -10.25 -12.47
N PRO A 38 -10.02 -10.93 -12.13
CA PRO A 38 -10.93 -10.45 -11.10
C PRO A 38 -10.22 -10.18 -9.75
N PRO A 39 -10.68 -9.24 -8.95
CA PRO A 39 -11.86 -8.39 -9.05
C PRO A 39 -11.59 -7.01 -9.67
N ALA A 40 -10.91 -6.93 -10.79
CA ALA A 40 -10.57 -5.66 -11.44
C ALA A 40 -11.81 -4.92 -11.99
N TYR A 41 -11.74 -3.59 -11.94
CA TYR A 41 -12.85 -2.72 -12.38
C TYR A 41 -12.88 -2.46 -13.89
N SER A 42 -11.73 -2.59 -14.53
CA SER A 42 -11.59 -2.45 -15.99
C SER A 42 -11.16 -3.78 -16.58
N GLU A 43 -11.86 -4.25 -17.62
CA GLU A 43 -11.47 -5.48 -18.29
C GLU A 43 -10.14 -5.34 -19.02
N GLU A 44 -9.88 -4.17 -19.62
CA GLU A 44 -8.65 -3.90 -20.39
C GLU A 44 -7.99 -2.60 -19.97
N VAL A 45 -6.69 -2.67 -19.70
CA VAL A 45 -5.87 -1.52 -19.30
C VAL A 45 -4.50 -1.55 -19.99
N TRP A 46 -3.85 -0.40 -20.06
CA TRP A 46 -2.41 -0.33 -20.33
C TRP A 46 -1.64 -0.62 -19.06
N LEU A 47 -0.86 -1.70 -19.03
CA LEU A 47 0.02 -2.07 -17.93
C LEU A 47 1.47 -1.68 -18.28
N VAL A 48 2.07 -0.86 -17.42
CA VAL A 48 3.45 -0.39 -17.56
C VAL A 48 4.36 -1.26 -16.70
N VAL A 49 5.31 -1.94 -17.31
CA VAL A 49 6.24 -2.89 -16.65
C VAL A 49 7.71 -2.47 -16.72
N GLY A 50 8.05 -1.41 -17.50
CA GLY A 50 9.38 -0.81 -17.56
C GLY A 50 9.56 0.27 -16.49
N TYR A 51 10.76 0.39 -15.90
CA TYR A 51 11.03 1.34 -14.83
C TYR A 51 10.97 2.81 -15.28
N ASP A 52 11.58 3.15 -16.41
CA ASP A 52 11.66 4.54 -16.86
C ASP A 52 10.29 5.06 -17.28
N GLU A 53 9.49 4.25 -17.99
CA GLU A 53 8.11 4.56 -18.34
C GLU A 53 7.23 4.65 -17.09
N ALA A 54 7.39 3.72 -16.15
CA ALA A 54 6.67 3.74 -14.87
C ALA A 54 6.93 5.04 -14.11
N ARG A 55 8.19 5.43 -13.98
CA ARG A 55 8.58 6.67 -13.29
C ARG A 55 8.06 7.92 -14.01
N SER A 56 8.14 7.95 -15.34
CA SER A 56 7.64 9.06 -16.16
C SER A 56 6.12 9.21 -16.03
N LEU A 57 5.37 8.11 -16.23
CA LEU A 57 3.90 8.15 -16.23
C LEU A 57 3.30 8.41 -14.83
N LEU A 58 4.00 8.06 -13.75
CA LEU A 58 3.56 8.40 -12.39
C LEU A 58 3.55 9.91 -12.13
N ALA A 59 4.30 10.70 -12.89
CA ALA A 59 4.37 12.16 -12.78
C ALA A 59 3.79 12.89 -14.00
N ASP A 60 3.23 12.18 -14.98
CA ASP A 60 2.74 12.76 -16.24
C ASP A 60 1.39 13.48 -16.02
N PRO A 61 1.29 14.79 -16.29
CA PRO A 61 0.07 15.56 -16.12
C PRO A 61 -1.04 15.19 -17.13
N ARG A 62 -0.72 14.45 -18.19
CA ARG A 62 -1.71 13.93 -19.15
C ARG A 62 -2.48 12.73 -18.59
N LEU A 63 -2.08 12.22 -17.42
CA LEU A 63 -2.75 11.12 -16.73
C LEU A 63 -3.48 11.64 -15.49
N PHE A 64 -4.79 11.69 -15.54
CA PHE A 64 -5.64 12.09 -14.41
C PHE A 64 -6.14 10.89 -13.61
N LYS A 65 -6.66 11.13 -12.41
CA LYS A 65 -7.13 10.10 -11.48
C LYS A 65 -8.58 10.24 -11.07
N ASP A 66 -9.21 11.37 -11.38
CA ASP A 66 -10.61 11.61 -11.06
C ASP A 66 -11.52 10.76 -11.96
N TYR A 67 -11.79 9.54 -11.50
CA TYR A 67 -12.65 8.57 -12.19
C TYR A 67 -14.08 9.06 -12.41
N THR A 68 -14.55 10.11 -11.72
CA THR A 68 -15.88 10.69 -11.95
C THR A 68 -16.00 11.33 -13.34
N ARG A 69 -14.87 11.55 -14.00
CA ARG A 69 -14.76 12.08 -15.36
C ARG A 69 -14.75 10.99 -16.44
N VAL A 70 -14.84 9.72 -16.05
CA VAL A 70 -14.77 8.57 -16.97
C VAL A 70 -16.11 7.88 -17.05
N ASP A 71 -16.74 7.95 -18.23
CA ASP A 71 -18.02 7.32 -18.49
C ASP A 71 -17.90 5.79 -18.37
N GLY A 72 -18.85 5.18 -17.65
CA GLY A 72 -18.88 3.72 -17.46
C GLY A 72 -17.85 3.16 -16.49
N PHE A 73 -16.95 3.97 -15.95
CA PHE A 73 -16.09 3.58 -14.83
C PHE A 73 -16.91 3.68 -13.53
N GLY A 74 -17.99 2.88 -13.52
CA GLY A 74 -18.96 2.84 -12.45
C GLY A 74 -18.42 2.07 -11.27
N PHE A 75 -17.69 2.73 -10.41
CA PHE A 75 -17.51 2.17 -9.11
C PHE A 75 -18.06 3.07 -8.01
N GLU A 76 -18.60 2.44 -7.03
CA GLU A 76 -18.85 2.67 -5.64
C GLU A 76 -17.85 3.65 -4.96
N ASN A 77 -16.90 4.17 -5.70
CA ASN A 77 -16.00 5.26 -5.37
C ASN A 77 -16.74 6.54 -4.95
N HIS A 78 -17.99 6.70 -5.37
CA HIS A 78 -18.87 7.71 -4.79
C HIS A 78 -19.06 7.53 -3.27
N LEU A 79 -19.01 6.27 -2.79
CA LEU A 79 -19.14 5.96 -1.37
C LEU A 79 -17.89 6.32 -0.57
N MET A 80 -16.69 6.24 -1.19
CA MET A 80 -15.42 6.64 -0.57
C MET A 80 -15.21 8.15 -0.57
N GLY A 81 -15.96 8.91 -1.41
CA GLY A 81 -15.86 10.35 -1.54
C GLY A 81 -14.58 10.82 -2.25
N ARG A 82 -14.45 12.15 -2.41
CA ARG A 82 -13.28 12.80 -3.03
C ARG A 82 -12.16 13.00 -2.02
N HIS A 83 -11.11 12.23 -2.12
CA HIS A 83 -9.90 12.36 -1.31
C HIS A 83 -8.66 12.55 -2.20
N MET A 84 -7.53 12.94 -1.60
CA MET A 84 -6.30 13.30 -2.34
C MET A 84 -5.75 12.20 -3.25
N LEU A 85 -6.06 10.90 -3.03
CA LEU A 85 -5.55 9.81 -3.88
C LEU A 85 -6.23 9.76 -5.24
N VAL A 86 -7.49 10.19 -5.33
CA VAL A 86 -8.32 10.15 -6.55
C VAL A 86 -8.69 11.54 -7.06
N ALA A 87 -8.03 12.57 -6.58
CA ALA A 87 -8.17 13.95 -7.05
C ALA A 87 -6.99 14.36 -7.92
N ASP A 88 -7.22 15.31 -8.82
CA ASP A 88 -6.21 15.97 -9.65
C ASP A 88 -6.06 17.45 -9.25
N PRO A 89 -4.96 18.13 -9.61
CA PRO A 89 -4.84 19.55 -9.42
C PRO A 89 -6.01 20.33 -10.08
N PRO A 90 -6.53 21.39 -9.44
CA PRO A 90 -6.04 22.02 -8.20
C PRO A 90 -6.50 21.32 -6.91
N ASP A 91 -7.55 20.48 -6.93
CA ASP A 91 -8.17 19.87 -5.76
C ASP A 91 -7.18 18.97 -5.01
N HIS A 92 -6.42 18.13 -5.73
CA HIS A 92 -5.35 17.32 -5.13
C HIS A 92 -4.37 18.18 -4.33
N THR A 93 -3.88 19.26 -4.93
CA THR A 93 -2.89 20.16 -4.30
C THR A 93 -3.43 20.77 -3.02
N ARG A 94 -4.70 21.19 -3.06
CA ARG A 94 -5.41 21.75 -1.90
C ARG A 94 -5.55 20.72 -0.77
N LEU A 95 -6.15 19.58 -1.07
CA LEU A 95 -6.38 18.51 -0.09
C LEU A 95 -5.06 18.01 0.53
N ARG A 96 -4.05 17.77 -0.33
CA ARG A 96 -2.75 17.31 0.14
C ARG A 96 -2.06 18.33 1.04
N ARG A 97 -2.14 19.62 0.74
CA ARG A 97 -1.59 20.70 1.55
C ARG A 97 -2.16 20.69 2.97
N LEU A 98 -3.47 20.55 3.11
CA LEU A 98 -4.16 20.51 4.40
C LEU A 98 -3.72 19.30 5.23
N VAL A 99 -3.63 18.12 4.63
CA VAL A 99 -3.22 16.90 5.34
C VAL A 99 -1.72 16.88 5.67
N THR A 100 -0.87 17.35 4.76
CA THR A 100 0.60 17.34 4.96
C THR A 100 1.03 18.21 6.15
N ARG A 101 0.30 19.29 6.45
CA ARG A 101 0.55 20.12 7.64
C ARG A 101 0.47 19.31 8.94
N GLU A 102 -0.41 18.30 8.95
CA GLU A 102 -0.64 17.45 10.11
C GLU A 102 0.18 16.15 10.07
N PHE A 103 0.75 15.77 8.92
CA PHE A 103 1.53 14.54 8.72
C PHE A 103 3.02 14.85 8.54
N THR A 104 3.63 15.45 9.57
CA THR A 104 5.02 15.91 9.52
C THR A 104 6.02 14.85 9.99
N ALA A 105 7.28 14.95 9.56
CA ALA A 105 8.37 14.09 10.04
C ALA A 105 8.50 14.13 11.58
N ARG A 106 8.29 15.28 12.22
CA ARG A 106 8.32 15.43 13.68
C ARG A 106 7.21 14.61 14.35
N ARG A 107 5.98 14.60 13.79
CA ARG A 107 4.89 13.77 14.33
C ARG A 107 5.17 12.29 14.15
N VAL A 108 5.72 11.88 13.01
CA VAL A 108 6.12 10.48 12.78
C VAL A 108 7.20 10.06 13.79
N GLU A 109 8.20 10.91 14.04
CA GLU A 109 9.23 10.62 15.03
C GLU A 109 8.67 10.53 16.45
N ALA A 110 7.71 11.36 16.80
CA ALA A 110 7.01 11.29 18.09
C ALA A 110 6.23 9.99 18.31
N LEU A 111 5.85 9.29 17.23
CA LEU A 111 5.20 7.97 17.30
C LEU A 111 6.17 6.82 17.59
N VAL A 112 7.48 6.99 17.35
CA VAL A 112 8.49 5.91 17.51
C VAL A 112 8.42 5.21 18.87
N PRO A 113 8.35 5.91 20.03
CA PRO A 113 8.23 5.24 21.32
C PRO A 113 6.94 4.43 21.46
N ARG A 114 5.86 4.92 20.84
CA ARG A 114 4.56 4.24 20.89
C ARG A 114 4.55 3.00 20.00
N VAL A 115 5.07 3.10 18.77
CA VAL A 115 5.22 1.96 17.86
C VAL A 115 6.08 0.86 18.51
N ARG A 116 7.16 1.21 19.20
CA ARG A 116 7.99 0.26 19.95
C ARG A 116 7.18 -0.45 21.03
N ARG A 117 6.44 0.29 21.85
CA ARG A 117 5.62 -0.29 22.92
C ARG A 117 4.58 -1.26 22.36
N ILE A 118 3.85 -0.88 21.30
CA ILE A 118 2.89 -1.77 20.64
C ILE A 118 3.59 -3.03 20.12
N THR A 119 4.77 -2.88 19.51
CA THR A 119 5.58 -4.00 19.03
C THR A 119 5.98 -4.93 20.18
N ASP A 120 6.45 -4.38 21.31
CA ASP A 120 6.87 -5.14 22.48
C ASP A 120 5.67 -5.89 23.09
N ASP A 121 4.53 -5.23 23.28
CA ASP A 121 3.30 -5.82 23.81
C ASP A 121 2.82 -7.01 22.94
N LEU A 122 2.87 -6.87 21.61
CA LEU A 122 2.51 -7.95 20.68
C LEU A 122 3.49 -9.11 20.72
N LEU A 123 4.79 -8.82 20.82
CA LEU A 123 5.83 -9.84 20.93
C LEU A 123 5.78 -10.55 22.30
N ASP A 124 5.46 -9.85 23.38
CA ASP A 124 5.27 -10.45 24.70
C ASP A 124 4.12 -11.46 24.71
N ALA A 125 3.06 -11.19 23.95
CA ALA A 125 1.96 -12.13 23.78
C ALA A 125 2.30 -13.29 22.84
N MET A 126 3.09 -13.06 21.78
CA MET A 126 3.37 -14.03 20.73
C MET A 126 4.50 -14.99 21.11
N VAL A 127 5.62 -14.48 21.66
CA VAL A 127 6.86 -15.26 21.88
C VAL A 127 6.66 -16.51 22.75
N PRO A 128 5.86 -16.48 23.85
CA PRO A 128 5.62 -17.68 24.67
C PRO A 128 4.95 -18.85 23.93
N LEU A 129 4.30 -18.59 22.80
CA LEU A 129 3.57 -19.61 22.04
C LEU A 129 4.50 -20.55 21.25
N GLY A 130 5.76 -20.15 20.97
CA GLY A 130 6.75 -20.90 20.20
C GLY A 130 6.42 -21.04 18.71
N ARG A 131 5.18 -20.74 18.32
CA ARG A 131 4.68 -20.68 16.94
C ARG A 131 3.46 -19.76 16.85
N ALA A 132 3.27 -19.10 15.73
CA ALA A 132 2.07 -18.32 15.42
C ALA A 132 1.97 -18.05 13.92
N ASP A 133 0.78 -17.60 13.48
CA ASP A 133 0.67 -16.91 12.21
C ASP A 133 1.11 -15.45 12.38
N LEU A 134 2.12 -15.04 11.61
CA LEU A 134 2.67 -13.68 11.69
C LEU A 134 1.63 -12.62 11.40
N VAL A 135 0.78 -12.85 10.39
CA VAL A 135 -0.21 -11.85 9.96
C VAL A 135 -1.21 -11.61 11.09
N GLU A 136 -1.77 -12.68 11.65
CA GLU A 136 -2.76 -12.61 12.72
C GLU A 136 -2.20 -12.05 14.03
N ALA A 137 -1.04 -12.58 14.46
CA ALA A 137 -0.52 -12.29 15.77
C ALA A 137 0.26 -10.98 15.86
N PHE A 138 0.77 -10.47 14.73
CA PHE A 138 1.73 -9.38 14.76
C PHE A 138 1.58 -8.37 13.62
N ALA A 139 1.66 -8.81 12.34
CA ALA A 139 1.77 -7.88 11.22
C ALA A 139 0.48 -7.08 10.98
N PHE A 140 -0.71 -7.63 11.25
CA PHE A 140 -1.99 -6.92 11.19
C PHE A 140 -2.22 -6.03 12.42
N PRO A 141 -2.12 -6.53 13.68
CA PRO A 141 -2.43 -5.71 14.84
C PRO A 141 -1.49 -4.51 15.04
N LEU A 142 -0.24 -4.58 14.60
CA LEU A 142 0.71 -3.48 14.78
C LEU A 142 0.30 -2.22 14.01
N PRO A 143 0.28 -2.19 12.67
CA PRO A 143 -0.08 -0.97 11.92
C PRO A 143 -1.54 -0.56 12.14
N MET A 144 -2.42 -1.53 12.40
CA MET A 144 -3.80 -1.27 12.73
C MET A 144 -3.92 -0.46 14.03
N THR A 145 -3.18 -0.84 15.07
CA THR A 145 -3.18 -0.11 16.34
C THR A 145 -2.57 1.28 16.17
N VAL A 146 -1.46 1.38 15.42
CA VAL A 146 -0.77 2.65 15.15
C VAL A 146 -1.68 3.64 14.43
N ILE A 147 -2.36 3.22 13.35
CA ILE A 147 -3.23 4.13 12.59
C ILE A 147 -4.48 4.53 13.38
N CYS A 148 -5.06 3.61 14.15
CA CYS A 148 -6.19 3.92 15.02
C CYS A 148 -5.81 4.95 16.09
N GLU A 149 -4.67 4.80 16.74
CA GLU A 149 -4.19 5.77 17.72
C GLU A 149 -3.84 7.11 17.08
N LEU A 150 -3.19 7.10 15.92
CA LEU A 150 -2.87 8.30 15.17
C LEU A 150 -4.12 9.11 14.81
N LEU A 151 -5.19 8.45 14.38
CA LEU A 151 -6.47 9.07 14.04
C LEU A 151 -7.37 9.34 15.26
N GLY A 152 -6.99 8.85 16.45
CA GLY A 152 -7.79 8.94 17.65
C GLY A 152 -9.08 8.13 17.54
N VAL A 153 -9.00 6.99 16.88
CA VAL A 153 -10.08 6.01 16.77
C VAL A 153 -10.11 5.22 18.07
N PRO A 154 -11.25 5.17 18.82
CA PRO A 154 -11.40 4.34 20.00
C PRO A 154 -11.11 2.87 19.67
N ALA A 155 -10.81 2.07 20.72
CA ALA A 155 -10.57 0.64 20.55
C ALA A 155 -11.76 -0.02 19.84
N ILE A 156 -11.67 -0.14 18.53
CA ILE A 156 -12.65 -0.83 17.70
C ILE A 156 -12.51 -2.33 17.95
N ASP A 157 -13.60 -3.07 17.82
CA ASP A 157 -13.54 -4.50 17.59
C ASP A 157 -12.63 -4.77 16.38
N ARG A 158 -11.41 -5.23 16.65
CA ARG A 158 -10.39 -5.50 15.63
C ARG A 158 -10.88 -6.49 14.58
N ALA A 159 -11.75 -7.44 14.98
CA ALA A 159 -12.32 -8.41 14.06
C ALA A 159 -13.33 -7.75 13.11
N ALA A 160 -14.18 -6.84 13.60
CA ALA A 160 -15.11 -6.08 12.76
C ALA A 160 -14.35 -5.17 11.77
N PHE A 161 -13.35 -4.44 12.26
CA PHE A 161 -12.55 -3.59 11.40
C PHE A 161 -11.79 -4.38 10.33
N ARG A 162 -11.20 -5.52 10.70
CA ARG A 162 -10.52 -6.40 9.75
C ARG A 162 -11.46 -6.90 8.65
N ARG A 163 -12.70 -7.27 9.01
CA ARG A 163 -13.70 -7.67 8.00
C ARG A 163 -14.02 -6.53 7.04
N MET A 164 -14.26 -5.32 7.56
CA MET A 164 -14.53 -4.14 6.74
C MET A 164 -13.35 -3.81 5.81
N SER A 165 -12.15 -3.75 6.36
CA SER A 165 -10.93 -3.47 5.59
C SER A 165 -10.71 -4.49 4.50
N HIS A 166 -10.81 -5.79 4.83
CA HIS A 166 -10.65 -6.86 3.85
C HIS A 166 -11.71 -6.80 2.74
N GLY A 167 -12.97 -6.55 3.12
CA GLY A 167 -14.06 -6.37 2.15
C GLY A 167 -13.89 -5.14 1.24
N ILE A 168 -13.04 -4.17 1.62
CA ILE A 168 -12.70 -3.01 0.79
C ILE A 168 -11.50 -3.30 -0.13
N VAL A 169 -10.45 -3.90 0.42
CA VAL A 169 -9.16 -4.07 -0.31
C VAL A 169 -9.15 -5.30 -1.19
N ALA A 170 -9.79 -6.38 -0.77
CA ALA A 170 -9.84 -7.67 -1.47
C ALA A 170 -11.22 -8.32 -1.39
N PRO A 171 -12.28 -7.64 -1.89
CA PRO A 171 -13.65 -8.13 -1.77
C PRO A 171 -13.87 -9.42 -2.57
N ALA A 172 -14.71 -10.30 -2.06
CA ALA A 172 -15.18 -11.46 -2.81
C ALA A 172 -16.13 -11.09 -3.96
N GLY A 173 -16.62 -9.85 -3.98
CA GLY A 173 -17.46 -9.28 -5.02
C GLY A 173 -17.98 -7.89 -4.67
N ARG A 174 -18.65 -7.27 -5.65
CA ARG A 174 -19.16 -5.92 -5.59
C ARG A 174 -20.02 -5.64 -4.34
N ALA A 175 -20.97 -6.53 -4.04
CA ALA A 175 -21.86 -6.35 -2.91
C ALA A 175 -21.17 -6.36 -1.55
N GLU A 176 -20.05 -7.07 -1.40
CA GLU A 176 -19.23 -7.04 -0.20
C GLU A 176 -18.47 -5.70 -0.09
N ALA A 177 -17.88 -5.25 -1.19
CA ALA A 177 -17.20 -3.96 -1.25
C ALA A 177 -18.13 -2.82 -0.84
N GLU A 178 -19.33 -2.75 -1.44
CA GLU A 178 -20.34 -1.74 -1.14
C GLU A 178 -20.74 -1.72 0.35
N ARG A 179 -21.03 -2.91 0.93
CA ARG A 179 -21.37 -3.01 2.36
C ARG A 179 -20.23 -2.55 3.25
N SER A 180 -19.01 -3.02 2.99
CA SER A 180 -17.85 -2.70 3.82
C SER A 180 -17.51 -1.21 3.77
N VAL A 181 -17.64 -0.58 2.60
CA VAL A 181 -17.46 0.88 2.45
C VAL A 181 -18.55 1.64 3.20
N ALA A 182 -19.82 1.20 3.10
CA ALA A 182 -20.94 1.86 3.79
C ALA A 182 -20.80 1.74 5.32
N GLU A 183 -20.45 0.56 5.84
CA GLU A 183 -20.25 0.33 7.28
C GLU A 183 -19.12 1.21 7.82
N LEU A 184 -17.97 1.25 7.13
CA LEU A 184 -16.86 2.09 7.55
C LEU A 184 -17.20 3.59 7.44
N GLY A 185 -17.91 3.99 6.37
CA GLY A 185 -18.38 5.36 6.18
C GLY A 185 -19.27 5.84 7.35
N SER A 186 -20.27 5.04 7.73
CA SER A 186 -21.16 5.35 8.87
C SER A 186 -20.38 5.47 10.17
N TYR A 187 -19.45 4.56 10.42
CA TYR A 187 -18.58 4.61 11.60
C TYR A 187 -17.75 5.90 11.64
N LEU A 188 -17.18 6.32 10.51
CA LEU A 188 -16.39 7.56 10.43
C LEU A 188 -17.26 8.81 10.64
N ASP A 189 -18.49 8.82 10.14
CA ASP A 189 -19.43 9.94 10.36
C ASP A 189 -19.75 10.10 11.87
N GLU A 190 -20.00 8.99 12.58
CA GLU A 190 -20.22 8.99 14.03
C GLU A 190 -18.98 9.49 14.78
N LEU A 191 -17.80 8.96 14.43
CA LEU A 191 -16.53 9.36 15.04
C LEU A 191 -16.22 10.85 14.84
N ILE A 192 -16.46 11.40 13.64
CA ILE A 192 -16.27 12.82 13.34
C ILE A 192 -17.25 13.68 14.14
N ALA A 193 -18.50 13.24 14.26
CA ALA A 193 -19.51 13.95 15.04
C ALA A 193 -19.11 14.00 16.54
N ASP A 194 -18.68 12.89 17.11
CA ASP A 194 -18.23 12.80 18.50
C ASP A 194 -17.02 13.72 18.74
N LYS A 195 -16.02 13.72 17.84
CA LYS A 195 -14.84 14.58 17.96
C LYS A 195 -15.17 16.07 17.82
N ARG A 196 -16.17 16.43 17.05
CA ARG A 196 -16.64 17.83 16.93
C ARG A 196 -17.35 18.32 18.19
N SER A 197 -18.04 17.43 18.92
CA SER A 197 -18.78 17.75 20.14
C SER A 197 -17.98 17.57 21.42
N GLY A 198 -16.89 16.80 21.38
CA GLY A 198 -16.10 16.38 22.52
C GLY A 198 -14.97 17.35 22.92
N ALA A 199 -14.25 16.97 23.98
CA ALA A 199 -13.03 17.66 24.40
C ALA A 199 -11.91 17.51 23.35
N ALA A 200 -11.05 18.52 23.27
CA ALA A 200 -9.90 18.53 22.35
C ALA A 200 -8.96 17.36 22.63
N ALA A 201 -8.87 16.41 21.69
CA ALA A 201 -7.87 15.36 21.69
C ALA A 201 -6.66 15.77 20.82
N GLU A 202 -5.48 15.22 21.12
CA GLU A 202 -4.24 15.46 20.37
C GLU A 202 -4.02 14.40 19.29
N ASP A 203 -5.05 14.07 18.51
CA ASP A 203 -4.98 13.11 17.41
C ASP A 203 -5.08 13.78 16.03
N LEU A 204 -4.71 13.03 15.00
CA LEU A 204 -4.68 13.55 13.63
C LEU A 204 -6.07 13.94 13.11
N LEU A 205 -7.11 13.16 13.41
CA LEU A 205 -8.46 13.47 12.93
C LEU A 205 -8.99 14.75 13.58
N THR A 206 -8.76 14.92 14.89
CA THR A 206 -9.09 16.18 15.61
C THR A 206 -8.30 17.36 15.04
N ALA A 207 -7.00 17.16 14.70
CA ALA A 207 -6.21 18.19 14.05
C ALA A 207 -6.78 18.53 12.67
N LEU A 208 -7.15 17.56 11.85
CA LEU A 208 -7.75 17.77 10.53
C LEU A 208 -9.11 18.49 10.59
N ILE A 209 -9.92 18.20 11.62
CA ILE A 209 -11.19 18.92 11.87
C ILE A 209 -10.95 20.43 12.11
N ARG A 210 -9.81 20.78 12.73
CA ARG A 210 -9.45 22.15 13.09
C ARG A 210 -8.55 22.86 12.08
N THR A 211 -7.94 22.09 11.17
CA THR A 211 -7.02 22.64 10.20
C THR A 211 -7.73 23.62 9.28
N GLU A 212 -7.27 24.86 9.31
CA GLU A 212 -7.66 25.93 8.41
C GLU A 212 -6.39 26.48 7.74
N ALA A 213 -6.43 26.66 6.45
CA ALA A 213 -5.32 27.27 5.71
C ALA A 213 -5.27 28.79 5.94
N GLU A 214 -4.13 29.43 5.61
CA GLU A 214 -3.94 30.89 5.78
C GLU A 214 -4.97 31.72 5.01
N ASP A 215 -5.52 31.14 3.92
CA ASP A 215 -6.58 31.71 3.09
C ASP A 215 -8.01 31.38 3.58
N GLY A 216 -8.16 30.79 4.75
CA GLY A 216 -9.44 30.35 5.32
C GLY A 216 -9.97 29.03 4.76
N ASP A 217 -9.19 28.32 3.96
CA ASP A 217 -9.58 27.02 3.38
C ASP A 217 -9.50 25.89 4.42
N ARG A 218 -10.48 24.99 4.39
CA ARG A 218 -10.60 23.82 5.28
C ARG A 218 -11.23 22.64 4.56
N LEU A 219 -11.10 21.45 5.13
CA LEU A 219 -11.81 20.28 4.64
C LEU A 219 -13.33 20.41 4.89
N SER A 220 -14.14 20.16 3.89
CA SER A 220 -15.57 19.98 4.06
C SER A 220 -15.86 18.70 4.87
N GLY A 221 -17.12 18.49 5.29
CA GLY A 221 -17.50 17.27 6.02
C GLY A 221 -17.24 16.01 5.20
N ASP A 222 -17.60 16.04 3.92
CA ASP A 222 -17.38 14.91 3.00
C ASP A 222 -15.90 14.66 2.71
N GLU A 223 -15.12 15.72 2.51
CA GLU A 223 -13.67 15.62 2.30
C GLU A 223 -12.96 15.08 3.55
N LEU A 224 -13.37 15.51 4.73
CA LEU A 224 -12.82 15.02 5.99
C LEU A 224 -13.10 13.53 6.18
N ARG A 225 -14.35 13.08 5.94
CA ARG A 225 -14.72 11.66 5.96
C ARG A 225 -13.92 10.85 4.95
N ALA A 226 -13.87 11.32 3.69
CA ALA A 226 -13.13 10.66 2.62
C ALA A 226 -11.62 10.59 2.92
N MET A 227 -11.06 11.63 3.55
CA MET A 227 -9.66 11.66 3.94
C MET A 227 -9.38 10.72 5.12
N ALA A 228 -10.26 10.68 6.14
CA ALA A 228 -10.15 9.74 7.25
C ALA A 228 -10.24 8.29 6.78
N PHE A 229 -11.17 8.00 5.85
CA PHE A 229 -11.29 6.71 5.18
C PHE A 229 -9.98 6.32 4.49
N LEU A 230 -9.44 7.21 3.64
CA LEU A 230 -8.18 6.97 2.93
C LEU A 230 -7.03 6.66 3.88
N LEU A 231 -6.85 7.50 4.91
CA LEU A 231 -5.73 7.34 5.86
C LEU A 231 -5.85 6.04 6.65
N LEU A 232 -7.07 5.66 7.02
CA LEU A 232 -7.33 4.45 7.78
C LEU A 232 -7.04 3.19 6.96
N ILE A 233 -7.56 3.09 5.73
CA ILE A 233 -7.36 1.92 4.87
C ILE A 233 -5.94 1.84 4.32
N ALA A 234 -5.41 2.92 3.74
CA ALA A 234 -4.08 2.91 3.14
C ALA A 234 -2.96 2.83 4.19
N GLY A 235 -3.22 3.28 5.41
CA GLY A 235 -2.22 3.37 6.48
C GLY A 235 -1.88 2.04 7.14
N HIS A 236 -2.79 1.05 7.13
CA HIS A 236 -2.48 -0.23 7.78
C HIS A 236 -2.24 -1.37 6.80
N GLU A 237 -3.10 -1.61 5.83
CA GLU A 237 -3.09 -2.80 4.97
C GLU A 237 -1.75 -2.95 4.23
N THR A 238 -1.24 -1.86 3.69
CA THR A 238 0.05 -1.85 2.98
C THR A 238 1.22 -2.15 3.92
N THR A 239 1.19 -1.67 5.16
CA THR A 239 2.24 -1.94 6.15
C THR A 239 2.17 -3.37 6.68
N VAL A 240 0.98 -3.96 6.82
CA VAL A 240 0.78 -5.39 7.11
C VAL A 240 1.57 -6.23 6.11
N HIS A 241 1.33 -5.99 4.82
CA HIS A 241 1.99 -6.74 3.75
C HIS A 241 3.48 -6.40 3.62
N LEU A 242 3.91 -5.18 3.90
CA LEU A 242 5.34 -4.85 3.96
C LEU A 242 6.07 -5.70 5.01
N ILE A 243 5.52 -5.82 6.21
CA ILE A 243 6.10 -6.62 7.29
C ILE A 243 6.11 -8.11 6.90
N ALA A 244 4.99 -8.63 6.41
CA ALA A 244 4.84 -10.03 6.02
C ALA A 244 5.80 -10.39 4.88
N ASN A 245 5.84 -9.61 3.80
CA ASN A 245 6.71 -9.83 2.64
C ASN A 245 8.19 -9.74 3.03
N ALA A 246 8.56 -8.78 3.88
CA ALA A 246 9.95 -8.65 4.35
C ALA A 246 10.39 -9.85 5.18
N VAL A 247 9.53 -10.37 6.06
CA VAL A 247 9.83 -11.59 6.85
C VAL A 247 9.96 -12.80 5.94
N VAL A 248 9.04 -12.99 5.00
CA VAL A 248 9.10 -14.08 4.01
C VAL A 248 10.39 -13.98 3.19
N ALA A 249 10.73 -12.80 2.68
CA ALA A 249 11.94 -12.58 1.89
C ALA A 249 13.21 -12.91 2.70
N LEU A 250 13.31 -12.42 3.94
CA LEU A 250 14.46 -12.71 4.82
C LEU A 250 14.60 -14.20 5.14
N LEU A 251 13.49 -14.87 5.47
CA LEU A 251 13.50 -16.29 5.81
C LEU A 251 13.77 -17.18 4.59
N SER A 252 13.39 -16.74 3.39
CA SER A 252 13.69 -17.41 2.12
C SER A 252 15.14 -17.19 1.65
N HIS A 253 15.88 -16.24 2.25
CA HIS A 253 17.25 -15.92 1.90
C HIS A 253 18.18 -15.98 3.12
N PRO A 254 18.52 -17.19 3.64
CA PRO A 254 19.21 -17.36 4.91
C PRO A 254 20.55 -16.63 5.02
N GLY A 255 21.27 -16.44 3.91
CA GLY A 255 22.50 -15.64 3.88
C GLY A 255 22.27 -14.16 4.14
N GLN A 256 21.16 -13.60 3.66
CA GLN A 256 20.78 -12.21 3.91
C GLN A 256 20.29 -12.04 5.36
N LEU A 257 19.51 -12.98 5.85
CA LEU A 257 19.08 -13.01 7.25
C LEU A 257 20.28 -13.09 8.22
N ALA A 258 21.25 -13.98 7.95
CA ALA A 258 22.47 -14.09 8.75
C ALA A 258 23.28 -12.79 8.74
N ALA A 259 23.41 -12.16 7.59
CA ALA A 259 24.09 -10.86 7.45
C ALA A 259 23.38 -9.75 8.24
N LEU A 260 22.04 -9.70 8.21
CA LEU A 260 21.26 -8.73 8.97
C LEU A 260 21.38 -8.97 10.48
N ARG A 261 21.34 -10.23 10.92
CA ARG A 261 21.54 -10.59 12.35
C ARG A 261 22.94 -10.24 12.86
N ALA A 262 23.96 -10.38 12.01
CA ALA A 262 25.34 -10.02 12.35
C ALA A 262 25.57 -8.50 12.41
N ASP A 263 24.79 -7.74 11.63
CA ASP A 263 24.91 -6.28 11.54
C ASP A 263 23.53 -5.64 11.36
N MET A 264 22.92 -5.27 12.48
CA MET A 264 21.60 -4.61 12.52
C MET A 264 21.60 -3.19 11.96
N SER A 265 22.76 -2.61 11.61
CA SER A 265 22.81 -1.33 10.89
C SER A 265 22.30 -1.46 9.45
N LEU A 266 22.24 -2.66 8.91
CA LEU A 266 21.67 -2.98 7.59
C LEU A 266 20.14 -2.97 7.56
N LEU A 267 19.47 -2.77 8.71
CA LEU A 267 18.01 -2.92 8.81
C LEU A 267 17.26 -1.93 7.91
N ASP A 268 17.70 -0.68 7.85
CA ASP A 268 17.07 0.31 6.96
C ASP A 268 17.22 -0.10 5.49
N ALA A 269 18.37 -0.61 5.10
CA ALA A 269 18.61 -1.11 3.75
C ALA A 269 17.79 -2.38 3.46
N ALA A 270 17.61 -3.25 4.45
CA ALA A 270 16.76 -4.44 4.31
C ALA A 270 15.28 -4.07 4.09
N VAL A 271 14.76 -3.03 4.75
CA VAL A 271 13.40 -2.53 4.52
C VAL A 271 13.26 -1.96 3.09
N GLU A 272 14.23 -1.16 2.62
CA GLU A 272 14.20 -0.62 1.25
C GLU A 272 14.31 -1.75 0.20
N GLU A 273 15.12 -2.77 0.46
CA GLU A 273 15.22 -3.93 -0.44
C GLU A 273 13.95 -4.78 -0.43
N ALA A 274 13.28 -4.95 0.71
CA ALA A 274 11.99 -5.62 0.77
C ALA A 274 10.91 -4.87 -0.03
N LEU A 275 10.87 -3.54 0.09
CA LEU A 275 9.98 -2.67 -0.69
C LEU A 275 10.23 -2.80 -2.20
N ARG A 276 11.49 -2.88 -2.62
CA ARG A 276 11.86 -3.08 -4.02
C ARG A 276 11.53 -4.48 -4.52
N TYR A 277 11.90 -5.50 -3.71
CA TYR A 277 11.89 -6.90 -4.13
C TYR A 277 10.49 -7.47 -4.21
N ASP A 278 9.67 -7.23 -3.17
CA ASP A 278 8.28 -7.69 -3.12
C ASP A 278 7.45 -6.69 -2.28
N GLY A 279 7.29 -5.49 -2.83
CA GLY A 279 6.57 -4.40 -2.17
C GLY A 279 5.07 -4.70 -2.03
N PRO A 280 4.41 -4.10 -1.02
CA PRO A 280 3.00 -4.37 -0.70
C PRO A 280 2.01 -3.82 -1.73
N VAL A 281 2.44 -2.94 -2.62
CA VAL A 281 1.62 -2.40 -3.71
C VAL A 281 2.21 -2.87 -5.03
N GLU A 282 1.49 -3.77 -5.70
CA GLU A 282 1.95 -4.38 -6.95
C GLU A 282 1.79 -3.43 -8.14
N ALA A 283 0.62 -2.79 -8.25
CA ALA A 283 0.36 -1.76 -9.25
C ALA A 283 -0.23 -0.49 -8.62
N SER A 284 -0.06 0.64 -9.31
CA SER A 284 -0.69 1.90 -8.92
C SER A 284 -2.22 1.81 -8.99
N THR A 285 -2.92 2.75 -8.34
CA THR A 285 -4.33 3.00 -8.66
C THR A 285 -4.47 3.49 -10.10
N TYR A 286 -5.66 3.31 -10.67
CA TYR A 286 -5.97 3.69 -12.05
C TYR A 286 -5.60 5.14 -12.34
N ARG A 287 -5.17 5.36 -13.57
CA ARG A 287 -4.97 6.65 -14.21
C ARG A 287 -5.66 6.60 -15.56
N PHE A 288 -6.07 7.76 -16.09
CA PHE A 288 -6.80 7.87 -17.35
C PHE A 288 -6.14 8.93 -18.21
N ALA A 289 -5.97 8.64 -19.50
CA ALA A 289 -5.36 9.55 -20.45
C ALA A 289 -6.31 10.70 -20.80
N THR A 290 -5.83 11.95 -20.75
CA THR A 290 -6.58 13.13 -21.20
C THR A 290 -6.53 13.34 -22.70
N GLU A 291 -5.49 12.81 -23.34
CA GLU A 291 -5.21 12.97 -24.77
C GLU A 291 -4.43 11.76 -25.29
N ASP A 292 -4.34 11.63 -26.61
CA ASP A 292 -3.49 10.60 -27.22
C ASP A 292 -2.01 10.91 -26.99
N PHE A 293 -1.23 9.91 -26.59
CA PHE A 293 0.22 10.07 -26.47
C PHE A 293 0.97 8.76 -26.72
N GLU A 294 2.25 8.89 -27.11
CA GLU A 294 3.15 7.77 -27.33
C GLU A 294 3.99 7.48 -26.08
N VAL A 295 4.10 6.19 -25.70
CA VAL A 295 4.96 5.71 -24.60
C VAL A 295 5.38 4.28 -24.87
N GLY A 296 6.66 3.97 -24.70
CA GLY A 296 7.19 2.61 -24.84
C GLY A 296 6.88 1.94 -26.20
N GLY A 297 6.73 2.74 -27.26
CA GLY A 297 6.43 2.26 -28.62
C GLY A 297 4.94 1.95 -28.88
N VAL A 298 4.05 2.35 -27.97
CA VAL A 298 2.60 2.20 -28.16
C VAL A 298 1.88 3.54 -28.03
N THR A 299 0.72 3.67 -28.68
CA THR A 299 -0.17 4.83 -28.54
C THR A 299 -1.23 4.53 -27.51
N VAL A 300 -1.21 5.28 -26.40
CA VAL A 300 -2.30 5.36 -25.42
C VAL A 300 -3.30 6.41 -25.90
N ARG A 301 -4.56 6.07 -25.99
CA ARG A 301 -5.63 6.97 -26.47
C ARG A 301 -6.27 7.73 -25.32
N ALA A 302 -6.82 8.91 -25.65
CA ALA A 302 -7.66 9.65 -24.70
C ALA A 302 -8.77 8.74 -24.14
N GLY A 303 -8.93 8.74 -22.81
CA GLY A 303 -9.88 7.88 -22.10
C GLY A 303 -9.35 6.48 -21.73
N ASP A 304 -8.24 6.03 -22.31
CA ASP A 304 -7.65 4.74 -21.94
C ASP A 304 -7.20 4.72 -20.46
N SER A 305 -7.42 3.58 -19.83
CA SER A 305 -6.96 3.30 -18.46
C SER A 305 -5.50 2.84 -18.45
N VAL A 306 -4.73 3.36 -17.51
CA VAL A 306 -3.31 3.02 -17.30
C VAL A 306 -3.07 2.58 -15.87
N LEU A 307 -2.40 1.44 -15.70
CA LEU A 307 -1.84 0.96 -14.43
C LEU A 307 -0.32 0.91 -14.52
N VAL A 308 0.35 1.40 -13.50
CA VAL A 308 1.81 1.32 -13.40
C VAL A 308 2.19 0.20 -12.47
N GLY A 309 2.85 -0.83 -12.98
CA GLY A 309 3.35 -1.98 -12.23
C GLY A 309 4.55 -1.59 -11.36
N LEU A 310 4.30 -1.21 -10.11
CA LEU A 310 5.34 -0.78 -9.16
C LEU A 310 6.28 -1.94 -8.81
N GLY A 311 5.71 -3.13 -8.59
CA GLY A 311 6.46 -4.36 -8.37
C GLY A 311 7.27 -4.75 -9.61
N ALA A 312 6.67 -4.66 -10.81
CA ALA A 312 7.36 -4.90 -12.07
C ALA A 312 8.56 -3.96 -12.28
N ALA A 313 8.37 -2.66 -12.01
CA ALA A 313 9.45 -1.66 -12.07
C ALA A 313 10.57 -1.94 -11.06
N GLY A 314 10.23 -2.46 -9.86
CA GLY A 314 11.19 -2.90 -8.85
C GLY A 314 12.08 -4.07 -9.30
N ARG A 315 11.66 -4.82 -10.30
CA ARG A 315 12.38 -5.98 -10.88
C ARG A 315 12.92 -5.70 -12.30
N ASP A 316 13.04 -4.43 -12.69
CA ASP A 316 13.58 -4.08 -14.00
C ASP A 316 15.12 -4.20 -14.05
N PRO A 317 15.70 -5.08 -14.92
CA PRO A 317 17.14 -5.22 -15.07
C PRO A 317 17.82 -3.98 -15.67
N GLY A 318 17.09 -3.14 -16.39
CA GLY A 318 17.59 -1.85 -16.89
C GLY A 318 17.92 -0.87 -15.76
N ARG A 319 17.25 -1.02 -14.61
CA ARG A 319 17.47 -0.18 -13.44
C ARG A 319 18.25 -0.84 -12.31
N PHE A 320 18.03 -2.14 -12.07
CA PHE A 320 18.59 -2.86 -10.93
C PHE A 320 19.41 -4.07 -11.42
N GLY A 321 20.71 -4.07 -11.17
CA GLY A 321 21.57 -5.22 -11.50
C GLY A 321 21.17 -6.47 -10.69
N GLY A 322 20.87 -7.60 -11.37
CA GLY A 322 20.35 -8.80 -10.73
C GLY A 322 19.05 -8.55 -9.97
N PRO A 323 17.98 -8.08 -10.65
CA PRO A 323 16.76 -7.57 -9.99
C PRO A 323 16.02 -8.63 -9.20
N ASP A 324 16.14 -9.89 -9.58
CA ASP A 324 15.50 -11.03 -8.93
C ASP A 324 16.28 -11.58 -7.72
N ARG A 325 17.43 -10.96 -7.41
CA ARG A 325 18.17 -11.22 -6.16
C ARG A 325 17.67 -10.31 -5.06
N PHE A 326 17.30 -10.90 -3.92
CA PHE A 326 17.12 -10.16 -2.67
C PHE A 326 18.49 -9.90 -2.04
N ASP A 327 18.89 -8.64 -1.95
CA ASP A 327 20.22 -8.22 -1.49
C ASP A 327 20.14 -6.97 -0.62
N ILE A 328 20.18 -7.16 0.70
CA ILE A 328 20.07 -6.08 1.70
C ILE A 328 21.26 -5.10 1.68
N ARG A 329 22.31 -5.38 0.92
CA ARG A 329 23.44 -4.48 0.68
C ARG A 329 23.42 -3.80 -0.68
N ARG A 330 22.31 -3.95 -1.41
CA ARG A 330 22.17 -3.36 -2.74
C ARG A 330 22.48 -1.88 -2.71
N ALA A 331 23.46 -1.46 -3.51
CA ALA A 331 23.72 -0.06 -3.79
C ALA A 331 22.63 0.47 -4.73
N GLY A 332 22.04 1.59 -4.38
CA GLY A 332 21.05 2.26 -5.23
C GLY A 332 19.64 2.20 -4.65
N ARG A 333 19.22 3.37 -4.19
CA ARG A 333 17.84 3.71 -3.84
C ARG A 333 17.10 4.09 -5.13
N GLY A 334 15.79 4.17 -5.08
CA GLY A 334 14.97 4.68 -6.16
C GLY A 334 13.95 3.67 -6.69
N HIS A 335 13.57 2.69 -5.85
CA HIS A 335 12.37 1.89 -6.13
C HIS A 335 11.12 2.77 -6.13
N LEU A 336 10.09 2.33 -6.83
CA LEU A 336 8.82 3.04 -6.97
C LEU A 336 7.72 2.52 -6.03
N ALA A 337 8.04 1.74 -5.01
CA ALA A 337 7.07 1.13 -4.11
C ALA A 337 6.16 2.15 -3.39
N PHE A 338 6.63 3.38 -3.21
CA PHE A 338 5.83 4.50 -2.67
C PHE A 338 5.29 5.44 -3.76
N GLY A 339 5.31 5.01 -5.03
CA GLY A 339 4.93 5.84 -6.15
C GLY A 339 5.97 6.92 -6.48
N HIS A 340 5.58 7.87 -7.34
CA HIS A 340 6.36 9.03 -7.77
C HIS A 340 5.45 10.21 -8.12
N GLY A 341 6.00 11.44 -8.18
CA GLY A 341 5.23 12.65 -8.52
C GLY A 341 4.33 13.13 -7.38
N ILE A 342 3.26 13.82 -7.74
CA ILE A 342 2.36 14.49 -6.79
C ILE A 342 1.65 13.51 -5.83
N HIS A 343 1.44 12.27 -6.26
CA HIS A 343 0.83 11.20 -5.46
C HIS A 343 1.86 10.32 -4.71
N HIS A 344 3.13 10.72 -4.59
CA HIS A 344 4.08 10.00 -3.75
C HIS A 344 3.51 9.79 -2.35
N CYS A 345 3.65 8.58 -1.80
CA CYS A 345 3.01 8.17 -0.55
C CYS A 345 3.33 9.12 0.61
N LEU A 346 2.29 9.68 1.22
CA LEU A 346 2.42 10.55 2.39
C LEU A 346 2.90 9.77 3.63
N GLY A 347 2.43 8.52 3.79
CA GLY A 347 2.75 7.63 4.90
C GLY A 347 4.12 6.95 4.80
N ALA A 348 4.91 7.19 3.73
CA ALA A 348 6.18 6.48 3.52
C ALA A 348 7.17 6.56 4.70
N PRO A 349 7.31 7.69 5.45
CA PRO A 349 8.14 7.73 6.64
C PRO A 349 7.62 6.84 7.77
N LEU A 350 6.30 6.81 8.01
CA LEU A 350 5.68 5.99 9.05
C LEU A 350 5.80 4.50 8.74
N ALA A 351 5.49 4.08 7.52
CA ALA A 351 5.63 2.69 7.08
C ALA A 351 7.06 2.15 7.27
N ARG A 352 8.07 2.97 6.98
CA ARG A 352 9.48 2.61 7.22
C ARG A 352 9.80 2.46 8.71
N VAL A 353 9.28 3.35 9.54
CA VAL A 353 9.47 3.29 11.00
C VAL A 353 8.83 2.03 11.55
N GLU A 354 7.59 1.72 11.18
CA GLU A 354 6.88 0.52 11.62
C GLU A 354 7.58 -0.75 11.17
N ALA A 355 7.91 -0.88 9.88
CA ALA A 355 8.61 -2.06 9.36
C ALA A 355 9.97 -2.28 10.03
N ARG A 356 10.75 -1.21 10.25
CA ARG A 356 12.03 -1.28 10.92
C ARG A 356 11.90 -1.75 12.37
N ILE A 357 10.96 -1.20 13.13
CA ILE A 357 10.74 -1.57 14.54
C ILE A 357 10.22 -3.00 14.62
N ALA A 358 9.29 -3.38 13.76
CA ALA A 358 8.72 -4.71 13.69
C ALA A 358 9.79 -5.78 13.40
N LEU A 359 10.58 -5.58 12.35
CA LEU A 359 11.64 -6.52 11.96
C LEU A 359 12.72 -6.64 13.04
N ARG A 360 13.14 -5.51 13.64
CA ARG A 360 14.09 -5.52 14.74
C ARG A 360 13.57 -6.36 15.90
N GLY A 361 12.37 -6.07 16.39
CA GLY A 361 11.78 -6.77 17.52
C GLY A 361 11.62 -8.27 17.27
N LEU A 362 11.14 -8.66 16.08
CA LEU A 362 11.01 -10.07 15.68
C LEU A 362 12.36 -10.80 15.70
N LEU A 363 13.40 -10.21 15.08
CA LEU A 363 14.72 -10.84 14.95
C LEU A 363 15.46 -10.93 16.28
N GLU A 364 15.30 -9.94 17.17
CA GLU A 364 15.91 -9.92 18.50
C GLU A 364 15.20 -10.90 19.46
N ARG A 365 13.84 -10.95 19.42
CA ARG A 365 13.04 -11.77 20.34
C ARG A 365 12.87 -13.22 19.87
N CYS A 366 13.03 -13.49 18.56
CA CYS A 366 12.89 -14.82 17.96
C CYS A 366 14.18 -15.22 17.23
N PRO A 367 15.29 -15.54 17.94
CA PRO A 367 16.59 -15.79 17.30
C PRO A 367 16.60 -17.03 16.38
N ARG A 368 15.66 -17.97 16.57
CA ARG A 368 15.49 -19.16 15.72
C ARG A 368 14.28 -19.07 14.79
N LEU A 369 13.80 -17.86 14.52
CA LEU A 369 12.65 -17.62 13.65
C LEU A 369 12.80 -18.35 12.31
N ALA A 370 11.81 -19.14 11.95
CA ALA A 370 11.74 -19.91 10.71
C ALA A 370 10.28 -20.04 10.24
N LEU A 371 10.09 -20.30 8.94
CA LEU A 371 8.77 -20.69 8.43
C LEU A 371 8.37 -22.06 9.01
N ASP A 372 7.10 -22.18 9.40
CA ASP A 372 6.46 -23.43 9.87
C ASP A 372 5.48 -23.98 8.82
N GLY A 373 5.86 -23.86 7.56
CA GLY A 373 5.10 -24.21 6.38
C GLY A 373 5.19 -23.12 5.31
N PRO A 374 4.60 -23.34 4.13
CA PRO A 374 4.54 -22.31 3.10
C PRO A 374 3.67 -21.13 3.56
N PRO A 375 3.99 -19.90 3.11
CA PRO A 375 3.05 -18.78 3.24
C PRO A 375 1.68 -19.14 2.67
N GLY A 376 0.61 -18.65 3.29
CA GLY A 376 -0.76 -18.85 2.83
C GLY A 376 -1.02 -18.21 1.46
N PRO A 377 -2.24 -18.36 0.92
CA PRO A 377 -2.56 -17.81 -0.39
C PRO A 377 -2.33 -16.29 -0.41
N TRP A 378 -1.83 -15.82 -1.54
CA TRP A 378 -1.60 -14.40 -1.78
C TRP A 378 -2.93 -13.64 -1.94
N THR A 379 -2.92 -12.36 -1.60
CA THR A 379 -4.07 -11.47 -1.80
C THR A 379 -4.42 -11.43 -3.29
N PRO A 380 -5.69 -11.63 -3.66
CA PRO A 380 -6.10 -11.61 -5.07
C PRO A 380 -6.08 -10.18 -5.64
N GLY A 381 -5.94 -10.09 -6.95
CA GLY A 381 -5.91 -8.81 -7.67
C GLY A 381 -4.49 -8.36 -7.98
N ILE A 382 -4.37 -7.10 -8.41
CA ILE A 382 -3.10 -6.50 -8.86
C ILE A 382 -2.70 -5.26 -8.03
N LEU A 383 -3.57 -4.80 -7.12
CA LEU A 383 -3.30 -3.58 -6.37
C LEU A 383 -2.41 -3.84 -5.16
N VAL A 384 -2.86 -4.75 -4.29
CA VAL A 384 -2.17 -5.07 -3.03
C VAL A 384 -1.61 -6.47 -3.12
N ARG A 385 -0.36 -6.65 -2.70
CA ARG A 385 0.36 -7.90 -2.73
C ARG A 385 0.90 -8.30 -1.37
N GLY A 386 0.51 -9.47 -0.90
CA GLY A 386 1.04 -10.09 0.31
C GLY A 386 0.33 -11.39 0.65
N PRO A 387 0.95 -12.26 1.45
CA PRO A 387 0.35 -13.50 1.91
C PRO A 387 -0.74 -13.21 2.95
N ARG A 388 -1.83 -13.98 2.91
CA ARG A 388 -2.90 -13.89 3.90
C ARG A 388 -2.54 -14.53 5.25
N SER A 389 -1.54 -15.40 5.25
CA SER A 389 -0.98 -16.03 6.45
C SER A 389 0.49 -16.35 6.26
N VAL A 390 1.27 -16.26 7.33
CA VAL A 390 2.68 -16.65 7.36
C VAL A 390 2.93 -17.45 8.63
N PRO A 391 2.82 -18.79 8.56
CA PRO A 391 3.06 -19.63 9.71
C PRO A 391 4.55 -19.59 10.10
N LEU A 392 4.83 -19.23 11.34
CA LEU A 392 6.18 -19.10 11.90
C LEU A 392 6.36 -19.97 13.13
N ARG A 393 7.63 -20.35 13.36
CA ARG A 393 8.12 -21.00 14.60
C ARG A 393 9.46 -20.41 15.01
N TRP A 394 9.80 -20.53 16.30
CA TRP A 394 11.06 -20.01 16.85
C TRP A 394 11.53 -20.77 18.11
#